data_2a353004242b2995e67c8dc104e6ab2a
#
_entry.id   2a353004242b2995e67c8dc104e6ab2a
#
_cell.length_a   1.000
_cell.length_b   1.000
_cell.length_c   1.000
_cell.angle_alpha   90.00
_cell.angle_beta   90.00
_cell.angle_gamma   90.00
#
_symmetry.space_group_name_H-M   'P 1'
#
loop_
_entity.id
_entity.type
_entity.pdbx_description
1 polymer ?
#
loop_
_entity_poly.entity_id
_entity_poly.type
_entity_poly.pdbx_seq_one_letter_code
_entity_poly.pdbx_strand_id
1 'polypeptide(L)'
;MVEVQKNSVERELAAERKLEAMQSGTYDAPDFTLKNLEGKDIKLSDYRGKWVIIDFWGSWCGWCIKGFPKLKDAYEQYQPELEIIGVDCNEPEANWRKGVEKYQLPWVNVYNPEGTNILADYGVTGFPTKVIVSPEGKIANVTVGENPSFFDTLAKLINGK
;
A
#
# COMPACT_ATOMS: atom_id res chain seq x y z
N MET A 1 -10.93 -10.97 32.00
CA MET A 1 -10.92 -11.98 30.93
C MET A 1 -11.97 -11.71 29.89
N VAL A 2 -13.24 -11.65 30.29
CA VAL A 2 -14.33 -11.42 29.33
C VAL A 2 -14.20 -10.07 28.63
N GLU A 3 -13.84 -9.03 29.36
CA GLU A 3 -13.67 -7.68 28.79
C GLU A 3 -12.54 -7.62 27.74
N VAL A 4 -11.42 -8.31 28.00
CA VAL A 4 -10.30 -8.34 27.06
C VAL A 4 -10.70 -9.04 25.76
N GLN A 5 -11.42 -10.15 25.85
CA GLN A 5 -11.90 -10.88 24.69
C GLN A 5 -12.89 -10.05 23.88
N LYS A 6 -13.81 -9.36 24.57
CA LYS A 6 -14.77 -8.49 23.95
C LYS A 6 -14.10 -7.36 23.18
N ASN A 7 -13.09 -6.72 23.78
CA ASN A 7 -12.35 -5.64 23.11
C ASN A 7 -11.61 -6.13 21.89
N SER A 8 -11.04 -7.34 21.94
CA SER A 8 -10.35 -7.93 20.78
C SER A 8 -11.31 -8.19 19.63
N VAL A 9 -12.49 -8.75 19.93
CA VAL A 9 -13.52 -9.00 18.93
C VAL A 9 -14.02 -7.69 18.33
N GLU A 10 -14.25 -6.67 19.15
CA GLU A 10 -14.69 -5.37 18.66
C GLU A 10 -13.68 -4.73 17.73
N ARG A 11 -12.37 -4.85 18.04
CA ARG A 11 -11.31 -4.35 17.15
C ARG A 11 -11.26 -5.08 15.83
N GLU A 12 -11.42 -6.40 15.85
CA GLU A 12 -11.45 -7.20 14.64
C GLU A 12 -12.64 -6.84 13.77
N LEU A 13 -13.82 -6.68 14.37
CA LEU A 13 -15.02 -6.27 13.64
C LEU A 13 -14.89 -4.88 13.05
N ALA A 14 -14.28 -3.96 13.79
CA ALA A 14 -14.05 -2.60 13.29
C ALA A 14 -13.09 -2.60 12.11
N ALA A 15 -12.04 -3.42 12.17
CA ALA A 15 -11.09 -3.57 11.06
C ALA A 15 -11.76 -4.16 9.81
N GLU A 16 -12.61 -5.18 10.00
CA GLU A 16 -13.35 -5.79 8.91
C GLU A 16 -14.32 -4.81 8.24
N ARG A 17 -15.04 -4.04 9.04
CA ARG A 17 -15.97 -3.03 8.53
C ARG A 17 -15.24 -1.94 7.75
N LYS A 18 -14.08 -1.53 8.25
CA LYS A 18 -13.25 -0.54 7.56
C LYS A 18 -12.79 -1.08 6.22
N LEU A 19 -12.32 -2.32 6.19
CA LEU A 19 -11.86 -2.96 4.98
C LEU A 19 -12.99 -3.06 3.95
N GLU A 20 -14.18 -3.46 4.38
CA GLU A 20 -15.36 -3.52 3.50
C GLU A 20 -15.70 -2.15 2.94
N ALA A 21 -15.68 -1.12 3.78
CA ALA A 21 -15.97 0.24 3.35
C ALA A 21 -14.94 0.71 2.31
N MET A 22 -13.66 0.41 2.55
CA MET A 22 -12.59 0.76 1.63
C MET A 22 -12.73 0.08 0.27
N GLN A 23 -13.32 -1.11 0.24
CA GLN A 23 -13.49 -1.86 -1.02
C GLN A 23 -14.77 -1.51 -1.76
N SER A 24 -15.58 -0.59 -1.23
CA SER A 24 -16.84 -0.21 -1.86
C SER A 24 -16.70 0.59 -3.15
N GLY A 25 -15.52 1.14 -3.40
CA GLY A 25 -15.25 1.97 -4.58
C GLY A 25 -15.58 3.45 -4.40
N THR A 26 -16.14 3.82 -3.25
CA THR A 26 -16.52 5.21 -2.96
C THR A 26 -15.72 5.83 -1.81
N TYR A 27 -14.82 5.06 -1.23
CA TYR A 27 -14.05 5.51 -0.07
C TYR A 27 -12.85 6.33 -0.53
N ASP A 28 -12.73 7.55 -0.03
CA ASP A 28 -11.58 8.39 -0.32
C ASP A 28 -10.31 7.78 0.30
N ALA A 29 -9.26 7.65 -0.49
CA ALA A 29 -7.98 7.19 0.03
C ALA A 29 -7.43 8.24 0.99
N PRO A 30 -7.15 7.90 2.24
CA PRO A 30 -6.55 8.85 3.20
C PRO A 30 -5.26 9.41 2.64
N ASP A 31 -5.12 10.74 2.63
CA ASP A 31 -3.88 11.36 2.20
C ASP A 31 -2.79 11.12 3.25
N PHE A 32 -1.55 11.15 2.82
CA PHE A 32 -0.42 11.05 3.72
C PHE A 32 0.74 11.87 3.16
N THR A 33 1.68 12.18 4.05
CA THR A 33 2.93 12.85 3.68
C THR A 33 4.07 12.08 4.32
N LEU A 34 4.91 11.47 3.50
CA LEU A 34 6.07 10.70 3.95
C LEU A 34 7.29 11.09 3.12
N LYS A 35 8.47 10.91 3.69
CA LYS A 35 9.70 11.33 3.01
C LYS A 35 10.25 10.24 2.11
N ASN A 36 10.73 10.65 0.94
CA ASN A 36 11.40 9.75 0.01
C ASN A 36 12.90 9.62 0.34
N LEU A 37 13.63 8.94 -0.53
CA LEU A 37 15.06 8.68 -0.32
C LEU A 37 15.90 9.97 -0.27
N GLU A 38 15.45 11.04 -0.93
CA GLU A 38 16.11 12.34 -0.94
C GLU A 38 15.62 13.25 0.18
N GLY A 39 14.77 12.77 1.07
CA GLY A 39 14.23 13.55 2.17
C GLY A 39 13.13 14.52 1.77
N LYS A 40 12.58 14.39 0.58
CA LYS A 40 11.48 15.24 0.12
C LYS A 40 10.13 14.65 0.55
N ASP A 41 9.20 15.52 0.86
CA ASP A 41 7.84 15.12 1.22
C ASP A 41 7.08 14.62 -0.02
N ILE A 42 6.54 13.42 0.09
CA ILE A 42 5.70 12.81 -0.94
C ILE A 42 4.29 12.72 -0.38
N LYS A 43 3.33 13.27 -1.10
CA LYS A 43 1.91 13.21 -0.74
C LYS A 43 1.16 12.36 -1.74
N LEU A 44 0.27 11.52 -1.25
CA LEU A 44 -0.57 10.71 -2.15
C LEU A 44 -1.36 11.63 -3.10
N SER A 45 -1.88 12.75 -2.58
CA SER A 45 -2.68 13.68 -3.37
C SER A 45 -1.94 14.30 -4.55
N ASP A 46 -0.61 14.27 -4.55
CA ASP A 46 0.19 14.77 -5.68
C ASP A 46 0.07 13.89 -6.92
N TYR A 47 -0.49 12.69 -6.78
CA TYR A 47 -0.60 11.71 -7.87
C TYR A 47 -2.01 11.60 -8.44
N ARG A 48 -2.86 12.57 -8.19
CA ARG A 48 -4.20 12.62 -8.83
C ARG A 48 -4.03 12.66 -10.35
N GLY A 49 -4.91 11.93 -11.03
CA GLY A 49 -4.81 11.76 -12.47
C GLY A 49 -4.11 10.50 -12.91
N LYS A 50 -3.50 9.78 -11.97
CA LYS A 50 -2.87 8.49 -12.23
C LYS A 50 -3.45 7.43 -11.31
N TRP A 51 -3.42 6.19 -11.77
CA TRP A 51 -3.64 5.05 -10.89
C TRP A 51 -2.43 4.92 -9.97
N VAL A 52 -2.66 4.61 -8.71
CA VAL A 52 -1.57 4.44 -7.73
C VAL A 52 -1.73 3.10 -7.04
N ILE A 53 -0.65 2.36 -6.94
CA ILE A 53 -0.57 1.23 -6.03
C ILE A 53 0.22 1.70 -4.81
N ILE A 54 -0.40 1.62 -3.64
CA ILE A 54 0.34 1.82 -2.38
C ILE A 54 0.72 0.42 -1.91
N ASP A 55 2.02 0.16 -1.84
CA ASP A 55 2.54 -1.14 -1.42
C ASP A 55 3.14 -1.00 -0.02
N PHE A 56 2.42 -1.50 0.98
CA PHE A 56 2.92 -1.55 2.35
C PHE A 56 3.80 -2.79 2.51
N TRP A 57 5.07 -2.58 2.76
CA TRP A 57 6.07 -3.65 2.75
C TRP A 57 7.13 -3.43 3.83
N GLY A 58 8.08 -4.35 3.91
CA GLY A 58 9.27 -4.20 4.72
C GLY A 58 10.34 -5.16 4.23
N SER A 59 11.60 -4.83 4.44
CA SER A 59 12.70 -5.69 4.00
C SER A 59 12.77 -6.99 4.80
N TRP A 60 12.06 -7.04 5.92
CA TRP A 60 11.89 -8.23 6.77
C TRP A 60 10.80 -9.17 6.25
N CYS A 61 10.06 -8.78 5.22
CA CYS A 61 8.87 -9.48 4.75
C CYS A 61 9.21 -10.28 3.47
N GLY A 62 9.37 -11.59 3.63
CA GLY A 62 9.73 -12.47 2.51
C GLY A 62 8.70 -12.49 1.39
N TRP A 63 7.40 -12.49 1.74
CA TRP A 63 6.33 -12.47 0.73
C TRP A 63 6.28 -11.16 -0.04
N CYS A 64 6.60 -10.05 0.62
CA CYS A 64 6.72 -8.75 -0.06
C CYS A 64 7.78 -8.81 -1.14
N ILE A 65 8.94 -9.34 -0.79
CA ILE A 65 10.10 -9.45 -1.69
C ILE A 65 9.78 -10.37 -2.87
N LYS A 66 9.11 -11.48 -2.61
CA LYS A 66 8.72 -12.44 -3.66
C LYS A 66 7.78 -11.79 -4.69
N GLY A 67 7.01 -10.80 -4.29
CA GLY A 67 6.07 -10.12 -5.19
C GLY A 67 6.71 -9.05 -6.05
N PHE A 68 7.94 -8.63 -5.77
CA PHE A 68 8.55 -7.52 -6.50
C PHE A 68 8.73 -7.77 -8.01
N PRO A 69 9.12 -8.95 -8.49
CA PRO A 69 9.28 -9.13 -9.94
C PRO A 69 8.01 -8.83 -10.72
N LYS A 70 6.86 -9.35 -10.28
CA LYS A 70 5.59 -9.08 -10.96
C LYS A 70 5.16 -7.63 -10.82
N LEU A 71 5.45 -7.03 -9.69
CA LEU A 71 5.13 -5.62 -9.44
C LEU A 71 5.97 -4.72 -10.36
N LYS A 72 7.23 -5.07 -10.58
CA LYS A 72 8.09 -4.36 -11.52
C LYS A 72 7.58 -4.48 -12.96
N ASP A 73 7.12 -5.68 -13.34
CA ASP A 73 6.54 -5.90 -14.66
C ASP A 73 5.31 -5.02 -14.87
N ALA A 74 4.43 -4.96 -13.88
CA ALA A 74 3.24 -4.11 -13.95
C ALA A 74 3.61 -2.63 -14.03
N TYR A 75 4.60 -2.21 -13.25
CA TYR A 75 5.07 -0.83 -13.26
C TYR A 75 5.54 -0.42 -14.65
N GLU A 76 6.34 -1.26 -15.27
CA GLU A 76 6.84 -1.02 -16.62
C GLU A 76 5.71 -1.04 -17.66
N GLN A 77 4.79 -2.00 -17.54
CA GLN A 77 3.72 -2.21 -18.50
C GLN A 77 2.74 -1.03 -18.55
N TYR A 78 2.41 -0.45 -17.39
CA TYR A 78 1.32 0.53 -17.30
C TYR A 78 1.81 1.98 -17.21
N GLN A 79 3.10 2.23 -17.34
CA GLN A 79 3.60 3.61 -17.44
C GLN A 79 3.04 4.28 -18.68
N PRO A 80 2.73 5.58 -18.63
CA PRO A 80 2.82 6.49 -17.48
C PRO A 80 1.54 6.59 -16.65
N GLU A 81 0.57 5.73 -16.87
CA GLU A 81 -0.75 5.81 -16.24
C GLU A 81 -0.76 5.30 -14.80
N LEU A 82 0.29 4.55 -14.43
CA LEU A 82 0.41 3.95 -13.09
C LEU A 82 1.64 4.49 -12.37
N GLU A 83 1.46 4.83 -11.11
CA GLU A 83 2.58 5.05 -10.19
C GLU A 83 2.48 4.05 -9.04
N ILE A 84 3.61 3.68 -8.49
CA ILE A 84 3.66 2.83 -7.30
C ILE A 84 4.37 3.62 -6.21
N ILE A 85 3.77 3.64 -5.03
CA ILE A 85 4.39 4.23 -3.84
C ILE A 85 4.62 3.08 -2.86
N GLY A 86 5.87 2.70 -2.68
CA GLY A 86 6.24 1.68 -1.71
C GLY A 86 6.45 2.32 -0.35
N VAL A 87 5.66 1.91 0.64
CA VAL A 87 5.71 2.44 1.99
C VAL A 87 6.36 1.40 2.88
N ASP A 88 7.59 1.67 3.29
CA ASP A 88 8.32 0.78 4.18
C ASP A 88 7.81 0.91 5.61
N CYS A 89 7.61 -0.21 6.27
CA CYS A 89 6.98 -0.26 7.58
C CYS A 89 7.75 -1.13 8.56
N ASN A 90 7.71 -0.73 9.83
CA ASN A 90 8.12 -1.55 10.96
C ASN A 90 9.60 -1.94 10.95
N GLU A 91 10.47 -1.05 10.50
CA GLU A 91 11.92 -1.26 10.55
C GLU A 91 12.65 0.07 10.57
N PRO A 92 13.93 0.08 10.99
CA PRO A 92 14.73 1.30 10.95
C PRO A 92 14.95 1.82 9.53
N GLU A 93 15.09 3.13 9.40
CA GLU A 93 15.29 3.77 8.10
C GLU A 93 16.48 3.19 7.33
N ALA A 94 17.56 2.84 8.02
CA ALA A 94 18.75 2.27 7.38
C ALA A 94 18.41 0.95 6.66
N ASN A 95 17.53 0.15 7.24
CA ASN A 95 17.10 -1.12 6.64
C ASN A 95 16.28 -0.88 5.38
N TRP A 96 15.42 0.14 5.41
CA TRP A 96 14.65 0.55 4.25
C TRP A 96 15.57 0.95 3.09
N ARG A 97 16.55 1.79 3.37
CA ARG A 97 17.48 2.26 2.33
C ARG A 97 18.24 1.10 1.70
N LYS A 98 18.71 0.17 2.53
CA LYS A 98 19.39 -1.04 2.04
C LYS A 98 18.46 -1.91 1.20
N GLY A 99 17.22 -2.07 1.63
CA GLY A 99 16.24 -2.88 0.90
C GLY A 99 15.91 -2.31 -0.46
N VAL A 100 15.68 -1.00 -0.55
CA VAL A 100 15.40 -0.34 -1.81
C VAL A 100 16.56 -0.54 -2.79
N GLU A 101 17.79 -0.37 -2.32
CA GLU A 101 18.97 -0.56 -3.15
C GLU A 101 19.14 -2.04 -3.56
N LYS A 102 19.02 -2.94 -2.59
CA LYS A 102 19.21 -4.37 -2.82
C LYS A 102 18.24 -4.92 -3.87
N TYR A 103 16.98 -4.54 -3.76
CA TYR A 103 15.94 -5.04 -4.67
C TYR A 103 15.70 -4.13 -5.86
N GLN A 104 16.42 -3.03 -5.95
CA GLN A 104 16.36 -2.09 -7.07
C GLN A 104 14.91 -1.71 -7.39
N LEU A 105 14.23 -1.13 -6.41
CA LEU A 105 12.83 -0.75 -6.53
C LEU A 105 12.72 0.57 -7.30
N PRO A 106 12.17 0.56 -8.53
CA PRO A 106 12.24 1.72 -9.42
C PRO A 106 11.17 2.78 -9.16
N TRP A 107 10.21 2.47 -8.33
CA TRP A 107 9.07 3.37 -8.08
C TRP A 107 9.37 4.35 -6.95
N VAL A 108 8.36 5.14 -6.59
CA VAL A 108 8.46 6.07 -5.47
C VAL A 108 8.57 5.27 -4.18
N ASN A 109 9.63 5.50 -3.43
CA ASN A 109 9.88 4.81 -2.17
C ASN A 109 9.84 5.81 -1.03
N VAL A 110 9.00 5.53 -0.03
CA VAL A 110 8.87 6.39 1.14
C VAL A 110 8.99 5.55 2.42
N TYR A 111 9.40 6.22 3.48
CA TYR A 111 9.61 5.58 4.77
C TYR A 111 8.51 5.99 5.74
N ASN A 112 7.94 4.99 6.43
CA ASN A 112 6.95 5.23 7.47
C ASN A 112 7.62 5.18 8.85
N PRO A 113 7.95 6.33 9.47
CA PRO A 113 8.53 6.34 10.81
C PRO A 113 7.47 5.96 11.85
N GLU A 114 7.93 5.61 13.03
CA GLU A 114 7.01 5.34 14.14
C GLU A 114 6.17 6.57 14.45
N GLY A 115 4.95 6.36 14.89
CA GLY A 115 4.05 7.42 15.35
C GLY A 115 3.12 8.00 14.30
N THR A 116 3.22 7.54 13.05
CA THR A 116 2.24 7.94 12.04
C THR A 116 0.99 7.07 12.16
N ASN A 117 -0.11 7.53 11.58
CA ASN A 117 -1.37 6.81 11.60
C ASN A 117 -1.67 6.08 10.29
N ILE A 118 -0.71 6.04 9.35
CA ILE A 118 -0.99 5.54 8.00
C ILE A 118 -1.47 4.08 7.99
N LEU A 119 -0.87 3.22 8.82
CA LEU A 119 -1.29 1.83 8.87
C LEU A 119 -2.72 1.68 9.39
N ALA A 120 -3.06 2.46 10.43
CA ALA A 120 -4.42 2.46 10.96
C ALA A 120 -5.40 3.06 9.96
N ASP A 121 -5.02 4.14 9.29
CA ASP A 121 -5.87 4.82 8.32
C ASP A 121 -6.23 3.89 7.17
N TYR A 122 -5.33 3.01 6.77
CA TYR A 122 -5.57 2.05 5.69
C TYR A 122 -5.99 0.67 6.19
N GLY A 123 -6.14 0.50 7.50
CA GLY A 123 -6.56 -0.78 8.07
C GLY A 123 -5.57 -1.91 7.81
N VAL A 124 -4.29 -1.60 7.75
CA VAL A 124 -3.26 -2.60 7.45
C VAL A 124 -3.05 -3.51 8.65
N THR A 125 -3.26 -4.81 8.46
CA THR A 125 -3.11 -5.83 9.49
C THR A 125 -2.09 -6.90 9.13
N GLY A 126 -1.60 -6.89 7.90
CA GLY A 126 -0.61 -7.87 7.45
C GLY A 126 0.16 -7.33 6.25
N PHE A 127 1.24 -8.04 5.90
CA PHE A 127 2.12 -7.60 4.81
C PHE A 127 2.40 -8.75 3.84
N PRO A 128 2.48 -8.44 2.54
CA PRO A 128 2.22 -7.13 1.96
C PRO A 128 0.73 -6.78 1.99
N THR A 129 0.44 -5.50 2.04
CA THR A 129 -0.90 -4.99 1.74
C THR A 129 -0.74 -4.03 0.57
N LYS A 130 -1.50 -4.26 -0.49
CA LYS A 130 -1.48 -3.40 -1.67
C LYS A 130 -2.85 -2.74 -1.84
N VAL A 131 -2.83 -1.43 -2.00
CA VAL A 131 -4.05 -0.63 -2.17
C VAL A 131 -3.99 0.01 -3.55
N ILE A 132 -5.02 -0.21 -4.36
CA ILE A 132 -5.13 0.47 -5.66
C ILE A 132 -6.01 1.69 -5.48
N VAL A 133 -5.47 2.85 -5.83
CA VAL A 133 -6.15 4.14 -5.75
C VAL A 133 -6.41 4.63 -7.17
N SER A 134 -7.66 5.04 -7.43
CA SER A 134 -8.05 5.54 -8.75
C SER A 134 -7.49 6.94 -9.01
N PRO A 135 -7.49 7.39 -10.28
CA PRO A 135 -7.05 8.75 -10.60
C PRO A 135 -7.81 9.84 -9.84
N GLU A 136 -9.04 9.56 -9.41
CA GLU A 136 -9.85 10.49 -8.63
C GLU A 136 -9.55 10.46 -7.13
N GLY A 137 -8.67 9.54 -6.70
CA GLY A 137 -8.31 9.43 -5.30
C GLY A 137 -9.19 8.51 -4.47
N LYS A 138 -9.94 7.64 -5.12
CA LYS A 138 -10.77 6.65 -4.42
C LYS A 138 -10.05 5.32 -4.33
N ILE A 139 -10.27 4.60 -3.24
CA ILE A 139 -9.74 3.25 -3.11
C ILE A 139 -10.55 2.32 -4.03
N ALA A 140 -9.88 1.68 -4.96
CA ALA A 140 -10.51 0.75 -5.89
C ALA A 140 -10.36 -0.71 -5.49
N ASN A 141 -9.31 -1.04 -4.73
CA ASN A 141 -9.06 -2.41 -4.30
C ASN A 141 -8.07 -2.41 -3.13
N VAL A 142 -8.24 -3.38 -2.23
CA VAL A 142 -7.29 -3.66 -1.15
C VAL A 142 -7.01 -5.16 -1.17
N THR A 143 -5.74 -5.53 -1.28
CA THR A 143 -5.32 -6.93 -1.27
C THR A 143 -4.32 -7.15 -0.15
N VAL A 144 -4.62 -8.08 0.74
CA VAL A 144 -3.73 -8.45 1.85
C VAL A 144 -3.06 -9.77 1.50
N GLY A 145 -1.75 -9.82 1.67
CA GLY A 145 -0.95 -10.99 1.30
C GLY A 145 -0.61 -11.01 -0.18
N GLU A 146 0.25 -11.93 -0.55
CA GLU A 146 0.65 -12.10 -1.94
C GLU A 146 -0.39 -12.94 -2.66
N ASN A 147 -1.12 -12.32 -3.59
CA ASN A 147 -2.22 -12.94 -4.31
C ASN A 147 -2.12 -12.61 -5.80
N PRO A 148 -1.90 -13.61 -6.65
CA PRO A 148 -1.77 -13.37 -8.11
C PRO A 148 -2.97 -12.68 -8.74
N SER A 149 -4.16 -12.85 -8.18
CA SER A 149 -5.37 -12.21 -8.72
C SER A 149 -5.32 -10.68 -8.62
N PHE A 150 -4.43 -10.13 -7.80
CA PHE A 150 -4.22 -8.69 -7.71
C PHE A 150 -3.93 -8.08 -9.08
N PHE A 151 -3.08 -8.73 -9.86
CA PHE A 151 -2.66 -8.20 -11.17
C PHE A 151 -3.79 -8.28 -12.20
N ASP A 152 -4.66 -9.29 -12.10
CA ASP A 152 -5.85 -9.37 -12.95
C ASP A 152 -6.81 -8.22 -12.62
N THR A 153 -6.98 -7.93 -11.34
CA THR A 153 -7.82 -6.81 -10.89
C THR A 153 -7.24 -5.49 -11.37
N LEU A 154 -5.93 -5.30 -11.23
CA LEU A 154 -5.25 -4.10 -11.69
C LEU A 154 -5.47 -3.88 -13.19
N ALA A 155 -5.29 -4.93 -13.98
CA ALA A 155 -5.47 -4.85 -15.43
C ALA A 155 -6.89 -4.43 -15.80
N LYS A 156 -7.89 -5.00 -15.15
CA LYS A 156 -9.29 -4.64 -15.40
C LYS A 156 -9.57 -3.18 -15.07
N LEU A 157 -9.04 -2.72 -13.95
CA LEU A 157 -9.26 -1.33 -13.52
C LEU A 157 -8.61 -0.34 -14.47
N ILE A 158 -7.35 -0.55 -14.82
CA ILE A 158 -6.61 0.37 -15.68
C ILE A 158 -7.19 0.39 -17.09
N ASN A 159 -7.60 -0.76 -17.60
CA ASN A 159 -8.16 -0.86 -18.94
C ASN A 159 -9.59 -0.32 -19.02
N GLY A 160 -10.14 0.14 -17.92
CA GLY A 160 -11.41 0.83 -17.90
C GLY A 160 -12.63 -0.05 -18.06
N LYS A 161 -12.47 -1.33 -17.77
CA LYS A 161 -13.57 -2.29 -17.96
C LYS A 161 -13.83 -3.11 -16.67
#